data_5f195b354a30de30b35150ad2e1be21c
#
_entry.id   5f195b354a30de30b35150ad2e1be21c
#
_cell.length_a   1.000
_cell.length_b   1.000
_cell.length_c   1.000
_cell.angle_alpha   90.00
_cell.angle_beta   90.00
_cell.angle_gamma   90.00
#
_symmetry.space_group_name_H-M   'P 1'
#
loop_
_entity.id
_entity.type
_entity.pdbx_description
1 polymer ?
#
loop_
_entity_poly.entity_id
_entity_poly.type
_entity_poly.pdbx_seq_one_letter_code
_entity_poly.pdbx_strand_id
1 'polypeptide(L)'
;MIKHIAILAAALVLSSAQAITIDDVLTQVKQNNTQLKAAGARLDADQKSLKSSNNLPDPEVGGAYLFGKGPLDDKWEIGISQQVEWPGVYSARSNAADALISALQHGYSAEQLEVLNQARSLCIDIVGYNNLIQFNQGVLDNLNRLFDTYNKALAHGEVSIIDVNKLKIERLLMQQKIDETTSLRTAAVEQLKGINGGIDIAGAESINTYAPLPLLSLEQHLTQARSSSPLLAKQNALVTAQSKNATATARQALPSLSLGYRHVCEMGDHFNGISMGVSLPVFSNRGKKSAARASVFAAEIDASFTQNTIESNIITCHQRATALKNQIGVYDNALTSTDNIAVLNKALNGGEMSLLNYLQELRYFVEAQAVMLSLQNDYNKTLAQLWQYTMP
;
A
#
# COMPACT_ATOMS: atom_id res chain seq x y z
N MET A 1 -56.11 33.20 -13.09
CA MET A 1 -55.41 32.27 -13.97
C MET A 1 -54.10 32.89 -14.40
N ILE A 2 -53.03 32.63 -13.67
CA ILE A 2 -51.67 33.08 -14.01
C ILE A 2 -50.81 31.84 -14.03
N LYS A 3 -50.34 31.45 -15.22
CA LYS A 3 -49.46 30.32 -15.47
C LYS A 3 -48.04 30.73 -15.12
N HIS A 4 -47.41 30.09 -14.13
CA HIS A 4 -45.97 30.21 -13.89
C HIS A 4 -45.22 29.22 -14.80
N ILE A 5 -44.50 29.77 -15.75
CA ILE A 5 -43.52 29.06 -16.58
C ILE A 5 -42.23 29.00 -15.73
N ALA A 6 -41.89 27.84 -15.23
CA ALA A 6 -40.58 27.59 -14.63
C ALA A 6 -39.58 27.30 -15.74
N ILE A 7 -38.66 28.25 -15.98
CA ILE A 7 -37.50 28.07 -16.83
C ILE A 7 -36.45 27.30 -16.05
N LEU A 8 -36.25 26.02 -16.44
CA LEU A 8 -35.18 25.19 -15.93
C LEU A 8 -33.89 25.59 -16.68
N ALA A 9 -33.09 26.43 -16.03
CA ALA A 9 -31.74 26.75 -16.50
C ALA A 9 -30.84 25.53 -16.22
N ALA A 10 -30.60 24.68 -17.23
CA ALA A 10 -29.58 23.69 -17.24
C ALA A 10 -28.21 24.40 -17.30
N ALA A 11 -27.57 24.55 -16.15
CA ALA A 11 -26.18 24.96 -16.09
C ALA A 11 -25.33 23.80 -16.64
N LEU A 12 -24.93 23.91 -17.92
CA LEU A 12 -23.83 23.12 -18.46
C LEU A 12 -22.56 23.54 -17.71
N VAL A 13 -22.20 22.77 -16.71
CA VAL A 13 -20.84 22.81 -16.15
C VAL A 13 -19.94 22.24 -17.24
N LEU A 14 -19.31 23.09 -18.02
CA LEU A 14 -18.14 22.79 -18.80
C LEU A 14 -17.04 22.43 -17.79
N SER A 15 -16.96 21.17 -17.36
CA SER A 15 -15.78 20.63 -16.72
C SER A 15 -14.68 20.68 -17.78
N SER A 16 -13.81 21.68 -17.71
CA SER A 16 -12.50 21.59 -18.33
C SER A 16 -11.93 20.25 -17.91
N ALA A 17 -11.69 19.35 -18.84
CA ALA A 17 -11.04 18.07 -18.56
C ALA A 17 -9.62 18.40 -18.07
N GLN A 18 -9.50 18.62 -16.76
CA GLN A 18 -8.21 18.72 -16.12
C GLN A 18 -7.54 17.34 -16.26
N ALA A 19 -6.32 17.32 -16.79
CA ALA A 19 -5.57 16.08 -16.90
C ALA A 19 -5.50 15.44 -15.52
N ILE A 20 -5.88 14.16 -15.43
CA ILE A 20 -5.84 13.41 -14.18
C ILE A 20 -4.40 13.35 -13.65
N THR A 21 -4.22 13.59 -12.37
CA THR A 21 -2.93 13.53 -11.70
C THR A 21 -2.74 12.19 -10.99
N ILE A 22 -1.49 11.86 -10.63
CA ILE A 22 -1.19 10.66 -9.81
C ILE A 22 -1.95 10.73 -8.48
N ASP A 23 -2.04 11.89 -7.85
CA ASP A 23 -2.73 12.05 -6.56
C ASP A 23 -4.25 11.84 -6.66
N ASP A 24 -4.87 12.22 -7.79
CA ASP A 24 -6.29 11.92 -8.06
C ASP A 24 -6.52 10.41 -8.15
N VAL A 25 -5.60 9.69 -8.81
CA VAL A 25 -5.65 8.23 -8.91
C VAL A 25 -5.50 7.59 -7.54
N LEU A 26 -4.53 8.02 -6.74
CA LEU A 26 -4.31 7.50 -5.39
C LEU A 26 -5.53 7.72 -4.48
N THR A 27 -6.20 8.86 -4.63
CA THR A 27 -7.44 9.16 -3.91
C THR A 27 -8.55 8.18 -4.28
N GLN A 28 -8.74 7.89 -5.58
CA GLN A 28 -9.72 6.91 -6.02
C GLN A 28 -9.39 5.49 -5.54
N VAL A 29 -8.12 5.07 -5.65
CA VAL A 29 -7.65 3.77 -5.14
C VAL A 29 -7.91 3.63 -3.64
N LYS A 30 -7.63 4.66 -2.84
CA LYS A 30 -7.91 4.66 -1.40
C LYS A 30 -9.37 4.40 -1.08
N GLN A 31 -10.29 4.92 -1.89
CA GLN A 31 -11.73 4.78 -1.68
C GLN A 31 -12.28 3.44 -2.19
N ASN A 32 -11.75 2.94 -3.30
CA ASN A 32 -12.33 1.83 -4.03
C ASN A 32 -11.67 0.48 -3.72
N ASN A 33 -10.39 0.48 -3.32
CA ASN A 33 -9.61 -0.74 -3.12
C ASN A 33 -10.30 -1.72 -2.16
N THR A 34 -10.54 -2.93 -2.63
CA THR A 34 -11.26 -3.97 -1.87
C THR A 34 -10.42 -4.57 -0.74
N GLN A 35 -9.09 -4.63 -0.90
CA GLN A 35 -8.17 -5.08 0.14
C GLN A 35 -8.22 -4.13 1.33
N LEU A 36 -8.19 -2.81 1.11
CA LEU A 36 -8.28 -1.79 2.17
C LEU A 36 -9.65 -1.82 2.86
N LYS A 37 -10.74 -2.03 2.11
CA LYS A 37 -12.07 -2.22 2.71
C LYS A 37 -12.12 -3.47 3.60
N ALA A 38 -11.54 -4.58 3.13
CA ALA A 38 -11.45 -5.80 3.93
C ALA A 38 -10.57 -5.64 5.17
N ALA A 39 -9.42 -4.96 5.03
CA ALA A 39 -8.53 -4.66 6.16
C ALA A 39 -9.21 -3.76 7.20
N GLY A 40 -9.96 -2.74 6.77
CA GLY A 40 -10.75 -1.91 7.67
C GLY A 40 -11.84 -2.68 8.41
N ALA A 41 -12.54 -3.58 7.72
CA ALA A 41 -13.54 -4.45 8.35
C ALA A 41 -12.92 -5.43 9.36
N ARG A 42 -11.73 -5.99 9.05
CA ARG A 42 -10.96 -6.82 10.00
C ARG A 42 -10.54 -6.02 11.24
N LEU A 43 -10.03 -4.81 11.03
CA LEU A 43 -9.66 -3.92 12.14
C LEU A 43 -10.85 -3.66 13.08
N ASP A 44 -12.04 -3.37 12.54
CA ASP A 44 -13.26 -3.17 13.35
C ASP A 44 -13.65 -4.45 14.10
N ALA A 45 -13.60 -5.61 13.45
CA ALA A 45 -13.89 -6.90 14.08
C ALA A 45 -12.90 -7.23 15.21
N ASP A 46 -11.60 -7.04 14.97
CA ASP A 46 -10.54 -7.28 15.96
C ASP A 46 -10.68 -6.34 17.16
N GLN A 47 -10.97 -5.06 16.95
CA GLN A 47 -11.22 -4.10 18.03
C GLN A 47 -12.41 -4.50 18.89
N LYS A 48 -13.52 -4.92 18.29
CA LYS A 48 -14.70 -5.40 19.02
C LYS A 48 -14.40 -6.69 19.78
N SER A 49 -13.69 -7.62 19.15
CA SER A 49 -13.28 -8.88 19.79
C SER A 49 -12.37 -8.64 21.00
N LEU A 50 -11.35 -7.77 20.87
CA LEU A 50 -10.44 -7.44 21.97
C LEU A 50 -11.16 -6.77 23.14
N LYS A 51 -12.11 -5.88 22.87
CA LYS A 51 -12.92 -5.22 23.91
C LYS A 51 -13.84 -6.21 24.60
N SER A 52 -14.49 -7.12 23.86
CA SER A 52 -15.41 -8.12 24.43
C SER A 52 -14.70 -9.18 25.27
N SER A 53 -13.40 -9.43 25.01
CA SER A 53 -12.61 -10.41 25.78
C SER A 53 -12.37 -10.03 27.25
N ASN A 54 -12.71 -8.79 27.64
CA ASN A 54 -12.54 -8.30 29.01
C ASN A 54 -13.86 -8.27 29.82
N ASN A 55 -14.89 -8.97 29.34
CA ASN A 55 -16.16 -9.08 30.07
C ASN A 55 -16.01 -9.92 31.35
N LEU A 56 -16.90 -9.68 32.31
CA LEU A 56 -17.05 -10.55 33.46
C LEU A 56 -17.51 -11.94 32.97
N PRO A 57 -17.02 -13.03 33.61
CA PRO A 57 -17.61 -14.36 33.40
C PRO A 57 -19.11 -14.36 33.69
N ASP A 58 -19.84 -15.24 32.99
CA ASP A 58 -21.27 -15.36 33.24
C ASP A 58 -21.55 -15.93 34.64
N PRO A 59 -22.69 -15.56 35.26
CA PRO A 59 -23.15 -16.19 36.49
C PRO A 59 -23.40 -17.68 36.26
N GLU A 60 -22.94 -18.53 37.16
CA GLU A 60 -23.21 -19.95 37.13
C GLU A 60 -24.41 -20.28 38.04
N VAL A 61 -25.41 -20.94 37.44
CA VAL A 61 -26.53 -21.53 38.20
C VAL A 61 -26.32 -23.03 38.24
N GLY A 62 -26.25 -23.58 39.43
CA GLY A 62 -26.04 -25.01 39.64
C GLY A 62 -26.96 -25.55 40.71
N GLY A 63 -27.19 -26.84 40.68
CA GLY A 63 -27.96 -27.55 41.69
C GLY A 63 -27.46 -28.98 41.84
N ALA A 64 -27.72 -29.59 42.96
CA ALA A 64 -27.43 -30.97 43.23
C ALA A 64 -28.65 -31.62 43.94
N TYR A 65 -28.94 -32.88 43.60
CA TYR A 65 -29.88 -33.72 44.30
C TYR A 65 -29.14 -34.96 44.77
N LEU A 66 -29.16 -35.21 46.10
CA LEU A 66 -28.46 -36.28 46.75
C LEU A 66 -29.52 -37.24 47.32
N PHE A 67 -29.48 -38.47 46.84
CA PHE A 67 -30.40 -39.54 47.32
C PHE A 67 -29.93 -40.04 48.64
N GLY A 68 -30.82 -39.95 49.63
CA GLY A 68 -30.61 -40.53 50.95
C GLY A 68 -30.78 -42.05 50.96
N LYS A 69 -30.24 -42.72 51.98
CA LYS A 69 -30.42 -44.18 52.20
C LYS A 69 -30.84 -44.46 53.66
N GLY A 70 -31.90 -45.23 53.78
CA GLY A 70 -32.47 -45.60 55.08
C GLY A 70 -33.28 -44.47 55.72
N PRO A 71 -33.08 -44.12 56.97
CA PRO A 71 -33.84 -43.06 57.65
C PRO A 71 -33.44 -41.63 57.26
N LEU A 72 -32.46 -41.48 56.32
CA LEU A 72 -32.04 -40.20 55.81
C LEU A 72 -32.91 -39.84 54.60
N ASP A 73 -33.51 -38.64 54.64
CA ASP A 73 -34.23 -38.07 53.53
C ASP A 73 -33.29 -37.56 52.44
N ASP A 74 -33.86 -37.42 51.26
CA ASP A 74 -33.15 -36.81 50.12
C ASP A 74 -32.80 -35.32 50.46
N LYS A 75 -31.67 -34.88 49.90
CA LYS A 75 -31.21 -33.51 50.04
C LYS A 75 -31.05 -32.91 48.64
N TRP A 76 -31.56 -31.72 48.47
CA TRP A 76 -31.32 -30.97 47.24
C TRP A 76 -30.82 -29.56 47.54
N GLU A 77 -30.04 -29.01 46.59
CA GLU A 77 -29.53 -27.67 46.68
C GLU A 77 -29.62 -27.00 45.31
N ILE A 78 -29.88 -25.69 45.33
CA ILE A 78 -29.78 -24.83 44.17
C ILE A 78 -28.99 -23.59 44.59
N GLY A 79 -28.18 -23.10 43.67
CA GLY A 79 -27.38 -21.91 43.93
C GLY A 79 -27.07 -21.11 42.69
N ILE A 80 -26.75 -19.86 42.88
CA ILE A 80 -26.17 -19.00 41.86
C ILE A 80 -24.83 -18.48 42.38
N SER A 81 -23.81 -18.50 41.52
CA SER A 81 -22.51 -17.97 41.86
C SER A 81 -21.93 -17.09 40.74
N GLN A 82 -21.21 -16.08 41.11
CA GLN A 82 -20.49 -15.18 40.22
C GLN A 82 -18.98 -15.25 40.51
N GLN A 83 -18.20 -15.60 39.53
CA GLN A 83 -16.75 -15.53 39.60
C GLN A 83 -16.27 -14.12 39.27
N VAL A 84 -15.35 -13.59 40.06
CA VAL A 84 -14.70 -12.29 39.86
C VAL A 84 -13.19 -12.47 39.98
N GLU A 85 -12.48 -11.99 38.98
CA GLU A 85 -11.01 -11.99 39.04
C GLU A 85 -10.52 -10.93 40.02
N TRP A 86 -9.26 -11.06 40.45
CA TRP A 86 -8.66 -10.13 41.40
C TRP A 86 -8.70 -8.68 40.88
N PRO A 87 -8.97 -7.68 41.75
CA PRO A 87 -8.94 -6.27 41.34
C PRO A 87 -7.67 -5.91 40.59
N GLY A 88 -7.82 -5.21 39.44
CA GLY A 88 -6.72 -4.83 38.57
C GLY A 88 -6.36 -5.83 37.45
N VAL A 89 -6.94 -7.04 37.42
CA VAL A 89 -6.80 -7.94 36.24
C VAL A 89 -7.53 -7.37 35.04
N TYR A 90 -8.78 -6.94 35.24
CA TYR A 90 -9.60 -6.34 34.18
C TYR A 90 -8.96 -5.08 33.59
N SER A 91 -8.41 -4.19 34.43
CA SER A 91 -7.74 -2.97 33.97
C SER A 91 -6.43 -3.29 33.22
N ALA A 92 -5.69 -4.30 33.67
CA ALA A 92 -4.47 -4.72 32.97
C ALA A 92 -4.78 -5.37 31.61
N ARG A 93 -5.87 -6.15 31.53
CA ARG A 93 -6.36 -6.74 30.27
C ARG A 93 -6.87 -5.67 29.30
N SER A 94 -7.63 -4.69 29.79
CA SER A 94 -8.04 -3.54 28.99
C SER A 94 -6.85 -2.77 28.44
N ASN A 95 -5.87 -2.44 29.27
CA ASN A 95 -4.66 -1.74 28.82
C ASN A 95 -3.87 -2.53 27.77
N ALA A 96 -3.84 -3.87 27.87
CA ALA A 96 -3.22 -4.73 26.86
C ALA A 96 -4.01 -4.75 25.56
N ALA A 97 -5.34 -4.81 25.65
CA ALA A 97 -6.22 -4.73 24.49
C ALA A 97 -6.10 -3.38 23.77
N ASP A 98 -6.12 -2.27 24.51
CA ASP A 98 -5.98 -0.92 23.94
C ASP A 98 -4.62 -0.73 23.25
N ALA A 99 -3.53 -1.24 23.83
CA ALA A 99 -2.22 -1.19 23.21
C ALA A 99 -2.16 -2.04 21.92
N LEU A 100 -2.82 -3.21 21.91
CA LEU A 100 -2.89 -4.05 20.72
C LEU A 100 -3.77 -3.42 19.62
N ILE A 101 -4.88 -2.78 20.01
CA ILE A 101 -5.74 -2.00 19.08
C ILE A 101 -4.91 -0.89 18.40
N SER A 102 -4.08 -0.18 19.15
CA SER A 102 -3.18 0.83 18.60
C SER A 102 -2.21 0.23 17.56
N ALA A 103 -1.63 -0.93 17.87
CA ALA A 103 -0.75 -1.63 16.92
C ALA A 103 -1.49 -2.04 15.63
N LEU A 104 -2.75 -2.52 15.74
CA LEU A 104 -3.59 -2.88 14.60
C LEU A 104 -3.95 -1.65 13.74
N GLN A 105 -4.22 -0.51 14.37
CA GLN A 105 -4.49 0.75 13.65
C GLN A 105 -3.28 1.21 12.84
N HIS A 106 -2.08 1.18 13.43
CA HIS A 106 -0.85 1.46 12.68
C HIS A 106 -0.59 0.42 11.58
N GLY A 107 -0.97 -0.84 11.83
CA GLY A 107 -0.91 -1.91 10.82
C GLY A 107 -1.79 -1.61 9.61
N TYR A 108 -3.02 -1.17 9.83
CA TYR A 108 -3.92 -0.73 8.77
C TYR A 108 -3.35 0.45 7.98
N SER A 109 -2.77 1.43 8.68
CA SER A 109 -2.13 2.58 8.02
C SER A 109 -0.92 2.17 7.17
N ALA A 110 -0.13 1.18 7.62
CA ALA A 110 0.99 0.63 6.86
C ALA A 110 0.51 -0.12 5.61
N GLU A 111 -0.54 -0.93 5.71
CA GLU A 111 -1.16 -1.63 4.58
C GLU A 111 -1.74 -0.64 3.56
N GLN A 112 -2.40 0.42 4.03
CA GLN A 112 -2.89 1.50 3.17
C GLN A 112 -1.75 2.15 2.39
N LEU A 113 -0.65 2.46 3.05
CA LEU A 113 0.52 3.06 2.43
C LEU A 113 1.14 2.13 1.36
N GLU A 114 1.20 0.83 1.63
CA GLU A 114 1.69 -0.17 0.68
C GLU A 114 0.84 -0.23 -0.60
N VAL A 115 -0.48 -0.32 -0.48
CA VAL A 115 -1.39 -0.32 -1.63
C VAL A 115 -1.26 0.95 -2.46
N LEU A 116 -1.18 2.12 -1.81
CA LEU A 116 -1.03 3.40 -2.51
C LEU A 116 0.34 3.51 -3.21
N ASN A 117 1.41 2.97 -2.63
CA ASN A 117 2.72 2.93 -3.27
C ASN A 117 2.77 2.00 -4.49
N GLN A 118 2.05 0.88 -4.45
CA GLN A 118 1.87 0.01 -5.62
C GLN A 118 1.15 0.76 -6.75
N ALA A 119 0.05 1.44 -6.45
CA ALA A 119 -0.68 2.26 -7.42
C ALA A 119 0.19 3.40 -7.97
N ARG A 120 0.95 4.09 -7.11
CA ARG A 120 1.88 5.16 -7.53
C ARG A 120 2.95 4.62 -8.49
N SER A 121 3.52 3.45 -8.20
CA SER A 121 4.51 2.83 -9.09
C SER A 121 3.95 2.56 -10.49
N LEU A 122 2.71 2.08 -10.59
CA LEU A 122 2.03 1.88 -11.88
C LEU A 122 1.76 3.20 -12.59
N CYS A 123 1.35 4.25 -11.87
CA CYS A 123 1.17 5.58 -12.47
C CYS A 123 2.50 6.13 -13.03
N ILE A 124 3.62 5.95 -12.33
CA ILE A 124 4.95 6.34 -12.80
C ILE A 124 5.29 5.58 -14.09
N ASP A 125 5.02 4.26 -14.16
CA ASP A 125 5.22 3.48 -15.38
C ASP A 125 4.37 3.98 -16.54
N ILE A 126 3.10 4.30 -16.30
CA ILE A 126 2.20 4.86 -17.33
C ILE A 126 2.77 6.19 -17.87
N VAL A 127 3.27 7.08 -17.01
CA VAL A 127 3.95 8.31 -17.44
C VAL A 127 5.16 7.99 -18.31
N GLY A 128 6.01 7.05 -17.89
CA GLY A 128 7.19 6.62 -18.64
C GLY A 128 6.83 6.09 -20.02
N TYR A 129 5.82 5.23 -20.10
CA TYR A 129 5.32 4.69 -21.36
C TYR A 129 4.75 5.77 -22.27
N ASN A 130 3.97 6.71 -21.73
CA ASN A 130 3.41 7.82 -22.52
C ASN A 130 4.52 8.71 -23.09
N ASN A 131 5.54 9.04 -22.31
CA ASN A 131 6.67 9.82 -22.78
C ASN A 131 7.45 9.10 -23.91
N LEU A 132 7.64 7.79 -23.78
CA LEU A 132 8.32 6.98 -24.80
C LEU A 132 7.48 6.82 -26.08
N ILE A 133 6.16 6.61 -25.94
CA ILE A 133 5.22 6.57 -27.07
C ILE A 133 5.22 7.89 -27.82
N GLN A 134 5.11 9.01 -27.09
CA GLN A 134 5.11 10.36 -27.69
C GLN A 134 6.40 10.62 -28.46
N PHE A 135 7.55 10.29 -27.87
CA PHE A 135 8.84 10.43 -28.54
C PHE A 135 8.94 9.57 -29.82
N ASN A 136 8.63 8.27 -29.72
CA ASN A 136 8.68 7.35 -30.85
C ASN A 136 7.68 7.74 -31.96
N GLN A 137 6.50 8.28 -31.60
CA GLN A 137 5.53 8.78 -32.56
C GLN A 137 6.09 9.97 -33.35
N GLY A 138 6.79 10.89 -32.69
CA GLY A 138 7.47 12.01 -33.37
C GLY A 138 8.53 11.54 -34.36
N VAL A 139 9.29 10.48 -33.99
CA VAL A 139 10.28 9.84 -34.89
C VAL A 139 9.58 9.16 -36.06
N LEU A 140 8.50 8.43 -35.82
CA LEU A 140 7.72 7.75 -36.86
C LEU A 140 7.12 8.77 -37.85
N ASP A 141 6.60 9.89 -37.38
CA ASP A 141 6.06 10.95 -38.23
C ASP A 141 7.14 11.59 -39.11
N ASN A 142 8.36 11.72 -38.59
CA ASN A 142 9.51 12.14 -39.37
C ASN A 142 9.89 11.12 -40.46
N LEU A 143 9.97 9.84 -40.11
CA LEU A 143 10.24 8.76 -41.08
C LEU A 143 9.13 8.64 -42.13
N ASN A 144 7.87 8.90 -41.79
CA ASN A 144 6.76 8.92 -42.74
C ASN A 144 6.95 10.03 -43.78
N ARG A 145 7.30 11.24 -43.36
CA ARG A 145 7.59 12.35 -44.28
C ARG A 145 8.75 12.04 -45.22
N LEU A 146 9.82 11.46 -44.69
CA LEU A 146 10.98 11.05 -45.53
C LEU A 146 10.58 9.97 -46.53
N PHE A 147 9.84 8.96 -46.10
CA PHE A 147 9.37 7.87 -46.97
C PHE A 147 8.51 8.41 -48.12
N ASP A 148 7.60 9.35 -47.88
CA ASP A 148 6.77 9.96 -48.93
C ASP A 148 7.59 10.79 -49.90
N THR A 149 8.63 11.48 -49.41
CA THR A 149 9.54 12.27 -50.26
C THR A 149 10.37 11.32 -51.17
N TYR A 150 10.93 10.25 -50.57
CA TYR A 150 11.74 9.27 -51.35
C TYR A 150 10.91 8.44 -52.32
N ASN A 151 9.64 8.14 -52.02
CA ASN A 151 8.73 7.51 -52.99
C ASN A 151 8.47 8.39 -54.23
N LYS A 152 8.32 9.70 -54.04
CA LYS A 152 8.18 10.65 -55.13
C LYS A 152 9.47 10.72 -55.98
N ALA A 153 10.62 10.83 -55.31
CA ALA A 153 11.95 10.83 -55.98
C ALA A 153 12.23 9.54 -56.75
N LEU A 154 11.79 8.38 -56.20
CA LEU A 154 11.90 7.07 -56.91
C LEU A 154 11.10 7.09 -58.22
N ALA A 155 9.90 7.67 -58.26
CA ALA A 155 9.10 7.77 -59.48
C ALA A 155 9.76 8.65 -60.55
N HIS A 156 10.66 9.55 -60.15
CA HIS A 156 11.47 10.37 -61.08
C HIS A 156 12.87 9.76 -61.36
N GLY A 157 13.20 8.60 -60.79
CA GLY A 157 14.51 7.93 -60.96
C GLY A 157 15.68 8.57 -60.21
N GLU A 158 15.38 9.46 -59.21
CA GLU A 158 16.38 10.26 -58.49
C GLU A 158 17.00 9.47 -57.30
N VAL A 159 16.31 8.44 -56.80
CA VAL A 159 16.75 7.61 -55.67
C VAL A 159 16.56 6.11 -55.97
N SER A 160 17.26 5.28 -55.20
CA SER A 160 17.21 3.82 -55.36
C SER A 160 16.00 3.23 -54.65
N ILE A 161 15.41 2.16 -55.20
CA ILE A 161 14.41 1.33 -54.51
C ILE A 161 14.95 0.77 -53.18
N ILE A 162 16.29 0.53 -53.09
CA ILE A 162 16.94 0.07 -51.88
C ILE A 162 16.75 1.09 -50.73
N ASP A 163 16.85 2.38 -51.03
CA ASP A 163 16.72 3.45 -50.04
C ASP A 163 15.26 3.60 -49.57
N VAL A 164 14.30 3.45 -50.47
CA VAL A 164 12.87 3.41 -50.09
C VAL A 164 12.57 2.19 -49.21
N ASN A 165 13.16 1.02 -49.54
CA ASN A 165 12.99 -0.18 -48.72
C ASN A 165 13.63 -0.05 -47.32
N LYS A 166 14.77 0.64 -47.17
CA LYS A 166 15.37 0.93 -45.85
C LYS A 166 14.41 1.78 -45.00
N LEU A 167 13.87 2.86 -45.56
CA LEU A 167 12.87 3.70 -44.86
C LEU A 167 11.62 2.92 -44.48
N LYS A 168 11.14 2.04 -45.36
CA LYS A 168 10.00 1.16 -45.07
C LYS A 168 10.28 0.27 -43.85
N ILE A 169 11.47 -0.32 -43.77
CA ILE A 169 11.87 -1.18 -42.65
C ILE A 169 11.98 -0.36 -41.36
N GLU A 170 12.63 0.81 -41.39
CA GLU A 170 12.75 1.68 -40.21
C GLU A 170 11.39 2.10 -39.63
N ARG A 171 10.45 2.43 -40.51
CA ARG A 171 9.06 2.75 -40.10
C ARG A 171 8.39 1.56 -39.40
N LEU A 172 8.56 0.34 -39.96
CA LEU A 172 8.00 -0.86 -39.35
C LEU A 172 8.60 -1.13 -37.98
N LEU A 173 9.93 -0.99 -37.83
CA LEU A 173 10.62 -1.15 -36.55
C LEU A 173 10.17 -0.12 -35.52
N MET A 174 9.97 1.13 -35.94
CA MET A 174 9.47 2.19 -35.07
C MET A 174 8.02 1.94 -34.63
N GLN A 175 7.14 1.54 -35.57
CA GLN A 175 5.76 1.16 -35.25
C GLN A 175 5.73 -0.01 -34.25
N GLN A 176 6.56 -1.03 -34.43
CA GLN A 176 6.66 -2.15 -33.48
C GLN A 176 7.02 -1.67 -32.06
N LYS A 177 7.97 -0.73 -31.92
CA LYS A 177 8.34 -0.17 -30.61
C LYS A 177 7.16 0.56 -29.95
N ILE A 178 6.38 1.30 -30.75
CA ILE A 178 5.17 2.00 -30.27
C ILE A 178 4.12 0.99 -29.80
N ASP A 179 3.87 -0.06 -30.61
CA ASP A 179 2.86 -1.07 -30.31
C ASP A 179 3.23 -1.87 -29.04
N GLU A 180 4.51 -2.23 -28.87
CA GLU A 180 5.03 -2.89 -27.67
C GLU A 180 4.85 -2.01 -26.43
N THR A 181 5.26 -0.74 -26.50
CA THR A 181 5.13 0.20 -25.37
C THR A 181 3.66 0.48 -25.05
N THR A 182 2.79 0.55 -26.05
CA THR A 182 1.34 0.70 -25.89
C THR A 182 0.75 -0.50 -25.17
N SER A 183 1.19 -1.71 -25.50
CA SER A 183 0.77 -2.93 -24.81
C SER A 183 1.17 -2.92 -23.33
N LEU A 184 2.41 -2.48 -23.02
CA LEU A 184 2.88 -2.35 -21.63
C LEU A 184 2.07 -1.30 -20.86
N ARG A 185 1.76 -0.15 -21.47
CA ARG A 185 0.87 0.86 -20.88
C ARG A 185 -0.51 0.29 -20.56
N THR A 186 -1.11 -0.40 -21.53
CA THR A 186 -2.44 -1.01 -21.36
C THR A 186 -2.43 -2.02 -20.20
N ALA A 187 -1.40 -2.85 -20.11
CA ALA A 187 -1.24 -3.78 -19.00
C ALA A 187 -1.12 -3.07 -17.64
N ALA A 188 -0.38 -1.96 -17.57
CA ALA A 188 -0.26 -1.17 -16.35
C ALA A 188 -1.60 -0.52 -15.94
N VAL A 189 -2.39 -0.04 -16.89
CA VAL A 189 -3.73 0.52 -16.64
C VAL A 189 -4.68 -0.58 -16.13
N GLU A 190 -4.66 -1.78 -16.71
CA GLU A 190 -5.46 -2.91 -16.22
C GLU A 190 -5.05 -3.35 -14.80
N GLN A 191 -3.76 -3.37 -14.49
CA GLN A 191 -3.29 -3.64 -13.13
C GLN A 191 -3.77 -2.56 -12.15
N LEU A 192 -3.71 -1.29 -12.56
CA LEU A 192 -4.19 -0.17 -11.75
C LEU A 192 -5.71 -0.27 -11.50
N LYS A 193 -6.49 -0.66 -12.51
CA LYS A 193 -7.92 -0.98 -12.37
C LYS A 193 -8.14 -2.11 -11.36
N GLY A 194 -7.32 -3.17 -11.40
CA GLY A 194 -7.37 -4.25 -10.41
C GLY A 194 -7.16 -3.74 -8.98
N ILE A 195 -6.15 -2.88 -8.77
CA ILE A 195 -5.90 -2.23 -7.47
C ILE A 195 -7.05 -1.30 -7.08
N ASN A 196 -7.71 -0.63 -8.04
CA ASN A 196 -8.88 0.22 -7.81
C ASN A 196 -10.19 -0.57 -7.58
N GLY A 197 -10.10 -1.85 -7.20
CA GLY A 197 -11.26 -2.68 -6.92
C GLY A 197 -12.04 -3.11 -8.16
N GLY A 198 -11.41 -3.15 -9.32
CA GLY A 198 -12.01 -3.50 -10.60
C GLY A 198 -12.75 -2.35 -11.29
N ILE A 199 -12.70 -1.14 -10.73
CA ILE A 199 -13.36 0.06 -11.27
C ILE A 199 -12.37 0.81 -12.15
N ASP A 200 -12.80 1.15 -13.37
CA ASP A 200 -11.99 1.96 -14.30
C ASP A 200 -11.70 3.34 -13.73
N ILE A 201 -10.48 3.82 -13.92
CA ILE A 201 -10.07 5.19 -13.59
C ILE A 201 -10.05 5.98 -14.89
N ALA A 202 -11.04 6.83 -15.08
CA ALA A 202 -11.16 7.65 -16.29
C ALA A 202 -9.90 8.52 -16.49
N GLY A 203 -9.27 8.41 -17.67
CA GLY A 203 -8.07 9.17 -18.00
C GLY A 203 -6.75 8.62 -17.46
N ALA A 204 -6.74 7.48 -16.76
CA ALA A 204 -5.50 6.88 -16.24
C ALA A 204 -4.44 6.65 -17.33
N GLU A 205 -4.86 6.28 -18.52
CA GLU A 205 -4.00 6.11 -19.70
C GLU A 205 -3.35 7.42 -20.20
N SER A 206 -3.86 8.57 -19.79
CA SER A 206 -3.41 9.91 -20.24
C SER A 206 -2.53 10.63 -19.22
N ILE A 207 -2.17 9.97 -18.11
CA ILE A 207 -1.24 10.54 -17.13
C ILE A 207 0.12 10.72 -17.80
N ASN A 208 0.61 11.97 -17.90
CA ASN A 208 1.84 12.31 -18.62
C ASN A 208 2.86 13.09 -17.79
N THR A 209 2.58 13.30 -16.49
CA THR A 209 3.45 14.10 -15.61
C THR A 209 3.75 13.32 -14.34
N TYR A 210 5.04 13.24 -13.99
CA TYR A 210 5.47 12.68 -12.73
C TYR A 210 5.08 13.60 -11.57
N ALA A 211 4.64 13.03 -10.45
CA ALA A 211 4.44 13.78 -9.23
C ALA A 211 5.80 14.32 -8.70
N PRO A 212 5.89 15.60 -8.33
CA PRO A 212 7.15 16.18 -7.86
C PRO A 212 7.51 15.64 -6.46
N LEU A 213 8.36 14.64 -6.39
CA LEU A 213 8.92 14.12 -5.14
C LEU A 213 10.35 14.67 -4.95
N PRO A 214 10.62 15.44 -3.88
CA PRO A 214 11.94 15.99 -3.66
C PRO A 214 12.94 14.93 -3.19
N LEU A 215 14.16 14.97 -3.72
CA LEU A 215 15.29 14.25 -3.16
C LEU A 215 15.89 15.09 -2.03
N LEU A 216 15.54 14.76 -0.78
CA LEU A 216 16.09 15.38 0.42
C LEU A 216 17.49 14.83 0.74
N SER A 217 18.17 15.39 1.74
CA SER A 217 19.39 14.77 2.26
C SER A 217 19.09 13.41 2.90
N LEU A 218 20.07 12.51 2.90
CA LEU A 218 19.93 11.18 3.51
C LEU A 218 19.43 11.26 4.96
N GLU A 219 20.00 12.16 5.76
CA GLU A 219 19.62 12.33 7.16
C GLU A 219 18.17 12.81 7.34
N GLN A 220 17.69 13.68 6.44
CA GLN A 220 16.30 14.11 6.45
C GLN A 220 15.35 12.95 6.14
N HIS A 221 15.65 12.10 5.13
CA HIS A 221 14.86 10.92 4.83
C HIS A 221 14.83 9.92 6.00
N LEU A 222 15.98 9.67 6.63
CA LEU A 222 16.07 8.77 7.79
C LEU A 222 15.26 9.31 8.98
N THR A 223 15.41 10.60 9.28
CA THR A 223 14.67 11.23 10.38
C THR A 223 13.18 11.20 10.15
N GLN A 224 12.74 11.49 8.93
CA GLN A 224 11.32 11.46 8.58
C GLN A 224 10.76 10.04 8.65
N ALA A 225 11.48 9.03 8.16
CA ALA A 225 11.04 7.64 8.27
C ALA A 225 10.94 7.18 9.73
N ARG A 226 11.91 7.54 10.58
CA ARG A 226 11.87 7.20 12.01
C ARG A 226 10.67 7.83 12.73
N SER A 227 10.30 9.05 12.37
CA SER A 227 9.22 9.78 13.05
C SER A 227 7.82 9.49 12.49
N SER A 228 7.69 9.19 11.20
CA SER A 228 6.40 9.20 10.52
C SER A 228 6.02 7.86 9.86
N SER A 229 6.88 6.84 9.90
CA SER A 229 6.58 5.54 9.28
C SER A 229 5.50 4.78 10.06
N PRO A 230 4.33 4.49 9.45
CA PRO A 230 3.30 3.67 10.08
C PRO A 230 3.79 2.26 10.40
N LEU A 231 4.72 1.72 9.62
CA LEU A 231 5.31 0.40 9.84
C LEU A 231 6.18 0.38 11.10
N LEU A 232 7.00 1.41 11.35
CA LEU A 232 7.75 1.54 12.60
C LEU A 232 6.81 1.80 13.79
N ALA A 233 5.80 2.64 13.62
CA ALA A 233 4.79 2.89 14.64
C ALA A 233 4.05 1.61 15.04
N LYS A 234 3.70 0.75 14.06
CA LYS A 234 3.13 -0.59 14.31
C LYS A 234 4.06 -1.44 15.18
N GLN A 235 5.34 -1.54 14.82
CA GLN A 235 6.28 -2.39 15.57
C GLN A 235 6.48 -1.89 17.00
N ASN A 236 6.64 -0.58 17.20
CA ASN A 236 6.75 0.02 18.54
C ASN A 236 5.48 -0.17 19.38
N ALA A 237 4.31 -0.08 18.73
CA ALA A 237 3.03 -0.35 19.38
C ALA A 237 2.89 -1.85 19.75
N LEU A 238 3.42 -2.77 18.92
CA LEU A 238 3.45 -4.21 19.25
C LEU A 238 4.36 -4.50 20.44
N VAL A 239 5.53 -3.87 20.56
CA VAL A 239 6.38 -3.97 21.76
C VAL A 239 5.61 -3.53 22.99
N THR A 240 4.92 -2.40 22.89
CA THR A 240 4.08 -1.88 23.98
C THR A 240 2.95 -2.84 24.32
N ALA A 241 2.26 -3.39 23.33
CA ALA A 241 1.17 -4.35 23.50
C ALA A 241 1.65 -5.63 24.19
N GLN A 242 2.80 -6.19 23.78
CA GLN A 242 3.38 -7.37 24.42
C GLN A 242 3.81 -7.09 25.87
N SER A 243 4.35 -5.91 26.17
CA SER A 243 4.70 -5.49 27.53
C SER A 243 3.44 -5.38 28.44
N LYS A 244 2.36 -4.79 27.92
CA LYS A 244 1.07 -4.72 28.63
C LYS A 244 0.44 -6.10 28.80
N ASN A 245 0.54 -6.97 27.77
CA ASN A 245 0.08 -8.35 27.85
C ASN A 245 0.87 -9.18 28.89
N ALA A 246 2.19 -8.99 28.99
CA ALA A 246 3.00 -9.61 30.04
C ALA A 246 2.55 -9.16 31.45
N THR A 247 2.20 -7.89 31.59
CA THR A 247 1.64 -7.37 32.85
C THR A 247 0.26 -7.98 33.15
N ALA A 248 -0.63 -8.08 32.17
CA ALA A 248 -1.93 -8.72 32.30
C ALA A 248 -1.80 -10.19 32.69
N THR A 249 -0.90 -10.94 32.00
CA THR A 249 -0.59 -12.34 32.33
C THR A 249 -0.05 -12.52 33.74
N ALA A 250 0.77 -11.58 34.21
CA ALA A 250 1.28 -11.62 35.59
C ALA A 250 0.17 -11.41 36.62
N ARG A 251 -0.82 -10.52 36.33
CA ARG A 251 -1.98 -10.27 37.21
C ARG A 251 -3.01 -11.39 37.16
N GLN A 252 -3.21 -12.07 36.05
CA GLN A 252 -4.05 -13.26 35.93
C GLN A 252 -3.55 -14.45 36.76
N ALA A 253 -2.30 -14.39 37.24
CA ALA A 253 -1.75 -15.36 38.20
C ALA A 253 -2.20 -15.10 39.64
N LEU A 254 -2.96 -14.07 39.92
CA LEU A 254 -3.56 -13.81 41.22
C LEU A 254 -4.80 -14.69 41.44
N PRO A 255 -5.19 -14.97 42.70
CA PRO A 255 -6.42 -15.69 42.98
C PRO A 255 -7.66 -15.07 42.38
N SER A 256 -8.66 -15.86 41.99
CA SER A 256 -10.01 -15.37 41.68
C SER A 256 -10.97 -15.68 42.83
N LEU A 257 -11.98 -14.88 43.00
CA LEU A 257 -13.01 -14.97 44.03
C LEU A 257 -14.32 -15.42 43.37
N SER A 258 -15.06 -16.30 44.05
CA SER A 258 -16.44 -16.58 43.70
C SER A 258 -17.35 -16.22 44.88
N LEU A 259 -18.42 -15.52 44.57
CA LEU A 259 -19.48 -15.15 45.54
C LEU A 259 -20.78 -15.76 45.01
N GLY A 260 -21.54 -16.37 45.90
CA GLY A 260 -22.80 -16.99 45.52
C GLY A 260 -23.83 -16.99 46.63
N TYR A 261 -25.04 -17.31 46.24
CA TYR A 261 -26.14 -17.62 47.14
C TYR A 261 -26.53 -19.08 46.90
N ARG A 262 -26.81 -19.80 48.00
CA ARG A 262 -27.20 -21.21 47.97
C ARG A 262 -28.44 -21.39 48.84
N HIS A 263 -29.40 -22.15 48.28
CA HIS A 263 -30.57 -22.66 48.98
C HIS A 263 -30.43 -24.19 49.12
N VAL A 264 -30.59 -24.73 50.30
CA VAL A 264 -30.44 -26.15 50.59
C VAL A 264 -31.74 -26.60 51.28
N CYS A 265 -32.30 -27.73 50.86
CA CYS A 265 -33.38 -28.43 51.56
C CYS A 265 -32.88 -29.78 52.04
N GLU A 266 -33.02 -30.07 53.29
CA GLU A 266 -32.56 -31.30 53.96
C GLU A 266 -33.57 -31.69 55.02
N MET A 267 -34.13 -32.91 54.94
CA MET A 267 -35.13 -33.43 55.87
C MET A 267 -36.39 -32.51 56.07
N GLY A 268 -36.75 -31.75 55.03
CA GLY A 268 -37.86 -30.77 55.07
C GLY A 268 -37.48 -29.41 55.61
N ASP A 269 -36.28 -29.20 56.15
CA ASP A 269 -35.76 -27.94 56.58
C ASP A 269 -35.10 -27.16 55.46
N HIS A 270 -35.28 -25.86 55.42
CA HIS A 270 -34.78 -24.96 54.37
C HIS A 270 -33.65 -24.06 54.92
N PHE A 271 -32.50 -24.16 54.31
CA PHE A 271 -31.36 -23.33 54.66
C PHE A 271 -30.98 -22.37 53.53
N ASN A 272 -30.73 -21.12 53.89
CA ASN A 272 -30.31 -20.07 52.94
C ASN A 272 -28.92 -19.59 53.40
N GLY A 273 -27.99 -19.49 52.46
CA GLY A 273 -26.63 -19.11 52.79
C GLY A 273 -25.88 -18.40 51.67
N ILE A 274 -24.84 -17.68 52.05
CA ILE A 274 -23.84 -17.11 51.13
C ILE A 274 -22.72 -18.11 50.99
N SER A 275 -22.33 -18.42 49.73
CA SER A 275 -21.14 -19.25 49.44
C SER A 275 -20.01 -18.32 48.98
N MET A 276 -18.82 -18.59 49.49
CA MET A 276 -17.60 -17.91 49.06
C MET A 276 -16.58 -18.96 48.66
N GLY A 277 -15.90 -18.71 47.52
CA GLY A 277 -14.83 -19.58 47.06
C GLY A 277 -13.62 -18.78 46.62
N VAL A 278 -12.44 -19.35 46.73
CA VAL A 278 -11.17 -18.80 46.24
C VAL A 278 -10.53 -19.82 45.34
N SER A 279 -10.29 -19.45 44.07
CA SER A 279 -9.55 -20.29 43.13
C SER A 279 -8.09 -19.85 43.08
N LEU A 280 -7.20 -20.77 43.39
CA LEU A 280 -5.74 -20.54 43.38
C LEU A 280 -5.14 -21.13 42.09
N PRO A 281 -4.63 -20.31 41.15
CA PRO A 281 -4.11 -20.77 39.85
C PRO A 281 -2.68 -21.35 39.99
N VAL A 282 -2.52 -22.44 40.74
CA VAL A 282 -1.21 -23.07 41.05
C VAL A 282 -0.59 -23.68 39.78
N PHE A 283 -1.40 -24.35 38.97
CA PHE A 283 -0.92 -25.10 37.78
C PHE A 283 -1.16 -24.33 36.47
N SER A 284 -2.25 -23.61 36.35
CA SER A 284 -2.72 -22.98 35.09
C SER A 284 -1.81 -21.86 34.58
N ASN A 285 -0.97 -21.28 35.45
CA ASN A 285 -0.06 -20.17 35.12
C ASN A 285 1.41 -20.58 35.01
N ARG A 286 1.72 -21.89 35.10
CA ARG A 286 3.11 -22.37 34.97
C ARG A 286 3.62 -22.06 33.56
N GLY A 287 4.74 -21.37 33.47
CA GLY A 287 5.39 -20.98 32.20
C GLY A 287 4.80 -19.77 31.51
N LYS A 288 3.55 -19.34 31.80
CA LYS A 288 2.91 -18.21 31.10
C LYS A 288 3.67 -16.89 31.24
N LYS A 289 4.18 -16.58 32.43
CA LYS A 289 5.00 -15.37 32.67
C LYS A 289 6.32 -15.40 31.87
N SER A 290 6.96 -16.57 31.79
CA SER A 290 8.19 -16.72 31.01
C SER A 290 7.90 -16.57 29.49
N ALA A 291 6.84 -17.22 29.01
CA ALA A 291 6.41 -17.08 27.61
C ALA A 291 6.07 -15.63 27.25
N ALA A 292 5.32 -14.93 28.11
CA ALA A 292 4.97 -13.53 27.88
C ALA A 292 6.22 -12.61 27.84
N ARG A 293 7.22 -12.84 28.70
CA ARG A 293 8.50 -12.11 28.64
C ARG A 293 9.30 -12.41 27.37
N ALA A 294 9.31 -13.67 26.94
CA ALA A 294 9.94 -14.04 25.68
C ALA A 294 9.26 -13.37 24.48
N SER A 295 7.92 -13.21 24.50
CA SER A 295 7.19 -12.49 23.47
C SER A 295 7.52 -10.99 23.43
N VAL A 296 7.78 -10.35 24.59
CA VAL A 296 8.27 -8.95 24.62
C VAL A 296 9.63 -8.87 23.95
N PHE A 297 10.57 -9.74 24.34
CA PHE A 297 11.91 -9.75 23.75
C PHE A 297 11.88 -10.00 22.22
N ALA A 298 11.04 -10.93 21.77
CA ALA A 298 10.86 -11.17 20.35
C ALA A 298 10.35 -9.92 19.61
N ALA A 299 9.35 -9.23 20.19
CA ALA A 299 8.82 -8.00 19.60
C ALA A 299 9.86 -6.85 19.54
N GLU A 300 10.75 -6.73 20.53
CA GLU A 300 11.85 -5.78 20.53
C GLU A 300 12.86 -6.06 19.41
N ILE A 301 13.21 -7.34 19.19
CA ILE A 301 14.08 -7.74 18.08
C ILE A 301 13.42 -7.46 16.73
N ASP A 302 12.13 -7.79 16.56
CA ASP A 302 11.38 -7.53 15.33
C ASP A 302 11.29 -6.02 15.03
N ALA A 303 11.12 -5.18 16.04
CA ALA A 303 11.13 -3.73 15.89
C ALA A 303 12.51 -3.23 15.42
N SER A 304 13.60 -3.71 16.03
CA SER A 304 14.96 -3.39 15.64
C SER A 304 15.29 -3.87 14.23
N PHE A 305 14.87 -5.08 13.87
CA PHE A 305 15.02 -5.64 12.52
C PHE A 305 14.31 -4.79 11.48
N THR A 306 13.05 -4.42 11.76
CA THR A 306 12.25 -3.57 10.85
C THR A 306 12.89 -2.20 10.67
N GLN A 307 13.36 -1.58 11.75
CA GLN A 307 14.07 -0.30 11.68
C GLN A 307 15.31 -0.39 10.80
N ASN A 308 16.18 -1.38 11.05
CA ASN A 308 17.40 -1.58 10.28
C ASN A 308 17.10 -1.83 8.79
N THR A 309 16.04 -2.57 8.49
CA THR A 309 15.60 -2.85 7.11
C THR A 309 15.15 -1.57 6.40
N ILE A 310 14.35 -0.73 7.05
CA ILE A 310 13.88 0.54 6.51
C ILE A 310 15.07 1.48 6.28
N GLU A 311 15.97 1.62 7.24
CA GLU A 311 17.14 2.48 7.14
C GLU A 311 18.07 2.02 6.01
N SER A 312 18.35 0.72 5.90
CA SER A 312 19.15 0.16 4.81
C SER A 312 18.52 0.41 3.43
N ASN A 313 17.20 0.22 3.31
CA ASN A 313 16.49 0.50 2.06
C ASN A 313 16.55 1.98 1.68
N ILE A 314 16.39 2.89 2.66
CA ILE A 314 16.50 4.34 2.42
C ILE A 314 17.91 4.70 1.95
N ILE A 315 18.96 4.17 2.60
CA ILE A 315 20.35 4.41 2.20
C ILE A 315 20.58 3.95 0.75
N THR A 316 20.15 2.73 0.42
CA THR A 316 20.31 2.16 -0.92
C THR A 316 19.54 2.97 -1.98
N CYS A 317 18.28 3.31 -1.70
CA CYS A 317 17.47 4.10 -2.62
C CYS A 317 18.01 5.52 -2.79
N HIS A 318 18.51 6.15 -1.73
CA HIS A 318 19.12 7.48 -1.81
C HIS A 318 20.40 7.50 -2.67
N GLN A 319 21.26 6.50 -2.51
CA GLN A 319 22.46 6.34 -3.34
C GLN A 319 22.06 6.13 -4.81
N ARG A 320 21.08 5.25 -5.08
CA ARG A 320 20.55 4.99 -6.43
C ARG A 320 19.94 6.24 -7.05
N ALA A 321 19.09 6.98 -6.31
CA ALA A 321 18.48 8.21 -6.80
C ALA A 321 19.53 9.26 -7.15
N THR A 322 20.58 9.41 -6.33
CA THR A 322 21.67 10.34 -6.58
C THR A 322 22.45 9.96 -7.86
N ALA A 323 22.74 8.67 -8.05
CA ALA A 323 23.41 8.18 -9.24
C ALA A 323 22.56 8.40 -10.50
N LEU A 324 21.27 8.06 -10.45
CA LEU A 324 20.34 8.27 -11.57
C LEU A 324 20.20 9.73 -11.93
N LYS A 325 20.09 10.63 -10.94
CA LYS A 325 20.05 12.09 -11.17
C LYS A 325 21.28 12.58 -11.91
N ASN A 326 22.46 12.11 -11.53
CA ASN A 326 23.72 12.48 -12.19
C ASN A 326 23.76 11.95 -13.63
N GLN A 327 23.35 10.69 -13.87
CA GLN A 327 23.27 10.10 -15.20
C GLN A 327 22.31 10.87 -16.10
N ILE A 328 21.10 11.19 -15.61
CA ILE A 328 20.12 12.02 -16.34
C ILE A 328 20.76 13.34 -16.75
N GLY A 329 21.50 14.02 -15.86
CA GLY A 329 22.17 15.27 -16.18
C GLY A 329 23.22 15.13 -17.29
N VAL A 330 23.93 14.01 -17.37
CA VAL A 330 24.89 13.73 -18.48
C VAL A 330 24.14 13.58 -19.82
N TYR A 331 23.07 12.78 -19.85
CA TYR A 331 22.27 12.58 -21.05
C TYR A 331 21.55 13.86 -21.48
N ASP A 332 20.98 14.61 -20.52
CA ASP A 332 20.31 15.87 -20.78
C ASP A 332 21.26 16.87 -21.47
N ASN A 333 22.45 17.08 -20.92
CA ASN A 333 23.46 17.92 -21.53
C ASN A 333 23.87 17.49 -22.94
N ALA A 334 23.89 16.18 -23.23
CA ALA A 334 24.26 15.66 -24.53
C ALA A 334 23.14 15.77 -25.58
N LEU A 335 21.88 15.57 -25.14
CA LEU A 335 20.74 15.45 -26.04
C LEU A 335 19.99 16.77 -26.26
N THR A 336 19.95 17.67 -25.27
CA THR A 336 19.17 18.92 -25.35
C THR A 336 19.94 20.10 -25.96
N SER A 337 21.25 19.96 -26.15
CA SER A 337 22.07 21.02 -26.71
C SER A 337 21.70 21.41 -28.16
N THR A 338 21.00 20.55 -28.89
CA THR A 338 20.62 20.74 -30.30
C THR A 338 19.37 19.93 -30.64
N ASP A 339 18.47 20.47 -31.49
CA ASP A 339 17.40 19.66 -32.08
C ASP A 339 18.00 18.68 -33.09
N ASN A 340 18.44 17.52 -32.58
CA ASN A 340 19.19 16.54 -33.37
C ASN A 340 18.43 16.05 -34.61
N ILE A 341 17.10 15.85 -34.54
CA ILE A 341 16.30 15.41 -35.70
C ILE A 341 16.24 16.52 -36.74
N ALA A 342 16.06 17.77 -36.36
CA ALA A 342 16.03 18.89 -37.30
C ALA A 342 17.39 19.09 -37.96
N VAL A 343 18.49 18.94 -37.24
CA VAL A 343 19.85 19.04 -37.78
C VAL A 343 20.11 17.89 -38.79
N LEU A 344 19.77 16.65 -38.44
CA LEU A 344 19.89 15.51 -39.32
C LEU A 344 19.07 15.70 -40.62
N ASN A 345 17.82 16.17 -40.49
CA ASN A 345 16.96 16.47 -41.62
C ASN A 345 17.55 17.56 -42.53
N LYS A 346 18.15 18.61 -41.95
CA LYS A 346 18.81 19.68 -42.71
C LYS A 346 20.01 19.16 -43.50
N ALA A 347 20.87 18.37 -42.87
CA ALA A 347 22.05 17.78 -43.51
C ALA A 347 21.67 16.81 -44.64
N LEU A 348 20.63 15.97 -44.46
CA LEU A 348 20.12 15.07 -45.46
C LEU A 348 19.55 15.83 -46.68
N ASN A 349 18.69 16.83 -46.41
CA ASN A 349 18.07 17.65 -47.47
C ASN A 349 19.10 18.54 -48.19
N GLY A 350 20.15 18.96 -47.54
CA GLY A 350 21.27 19.71 -48.11
C GLY A 350 22.25 18.83 -48.92
N GLY A 351 22.08 17.52 -48.94
CA GLY A 351 22.99 16.60 -49.60
C GLY A 351 24.33 16.42 -48.88
N GLU A 352 24.46 16.91 -47.63
CA GLU A 352 25.66 16.81 -46.80
C GLU A 352 25.89 15.39 -46.23
N MET A 353 24.84 14.55 -46.22
CA MET A 353 24.90 13.16 -45.76
C MET A 353 24.02 12.23 -46.57
N SER A 354 24.43 10.96 -46.63
CA SER A 354 23.63 9.91 -47.29
C SER A 354 22.46 9.47 -46.39
N LEU A 355 21.41 8.89 -46.98
CA LEU A 355 20.32 8.28 -46.22
C LEU A 355 20.79 7.22 -45.24
N LEU A 356 21.79 6.41 -45.61
CA LEU A 356 22.34 5.38 -44.74
C LEU A 356 22.95 5.99 -43.48
N ASN A 357 23.78 7.04 -43.62
CA ASN A 357 24.37 7.73 -42.47
C ASN A 357 23.30 8.41 -41.61
N TYR A 358 22.31 9.04 -42.29
CA TYR A 358 21.16 9.63 -41.58
C TYR A 358 20.44 8.61 -40.69
N LEU A 359 20.11 7.41 -41.21
CA LEU A 359 19.42 6.38 -40.44
C LEU A 359 20.30 5.82 -39.31
N GLN A 360 21.61 5.74 -39.49
CA GLN A 360 22.55 5.34 -38.42
C GLN A 360 22.56 6.40 -37.28
N GLU A 361 22.72 7.68 -37.61
CA GLU A 361 22.73 8.74 -36.61
C GLU A 361 21.36 8.87 -35.92
N LEU A 362 20.26 8.73 -36.67
CA LEU A 362 18.92 8.72 -36.09
C LEU A 362 18.75 7.58 -35.08
N ARG A 363 19.26 6.37 -35.35
CA ARG A 363 19.24 5.23 -34.43
C ARG A 363 20.00 5.53 -33.16
N TYR A 364 21.22 6.08 -33.23
CA TYR A 364 22.00 6.46 -32.05
C TYR A 364 21.25 7.47 -31.19
N PHE A 365 20.64 8.46 -31.81
CA PHE A 365 19.83 9.46 -31.10
C PHE A 365 18.60 8.83 -30.43
N VAL A 366 17.86 7.98 -31.16
CA VAL A 366 16.66 7.29 -30.63
C VAL A 366 17.03 6.37 -29.46
N GLU A 367 18.13 5.64 -29.55
CA GLU A 367 18.61 4.79 -28.45
C GLU A 367 19.02 5.60 -27.23
N ALA A 368 19.78 6.67 -27.41
CA ALA A 368 20.20 7.55 -26.32
C ALA A 368 18.99 8.22 -25.62
N GLN A 369 18.01 8.68 -26.40
CA GLN A 369 16.78 9.29 -25.86
C GLN A 369 15.93 8.27 -25.11
N ALA A 370 15.80 7.04 -25.61
CA ALA A 370 15.09 5.97 -24.92
C ALA A 370 15.75 5.63 -23.57
N VAL A 371 17.09 5.58 -23.53
CA VAL A 371 17.83 5.39 -22.27
C VAL A 371 17.56 6.54 -21.30
N MET A 372 17.59 7.79 -21.77
CA MET A 372 17.28 8.96 -20.92
C MET A 372 15.87 8.88 -20.32
N LEU A 373 14.85 8.55 -21.12
CA LEU A 373 13.47 8.39 -20.64
C LEU A 373 13.35 7.24 -19.63
N SER A 374 14.07 6.14 -19.86
CA SER A 374 14.14 5.02 -18.90
C SER A 374 14.78 5.46 -17.57
N LEU A 375 15.90 6.20 -17.61
CA LEU A 375 16.56 6.74 -16.42
C LEU A 375 15.65 7.70 -15.64
N GLN A 376 14.87 8.53 -16.32
CA GLN A 376 13.88 9.41 -15.71
C GLN A 376 12.77 8.62 -15.01
N ASN A 377 12.28 7.56 -15.64
CA ASN A 377 11.28 6.66 -15.03
C ASN A 377 11.85 5.97 -13.78
N ASP A 378 13.05 5.39 -13.88
CA ASP A 378 13.74 4.73 -12.77
C ASP A 378 14.04 5.68 -11.62
N TYR A 379 14.40 6.94 -11.92
CA TYR A 379 14.61 7.97 -10.91
C TYR A 379 13.32 8.28 -10.14
N ASN A 380 12.21 8.48 -10.83
CA ASN A 380 10.92 8.75 -10.19
C ASN A 380 10.41 7.55 -9.37
N LYS A 381 10.61 6.32 -9.86
CA LYS A 381 10.35 5.09 -9.08
C LYS A 381 11.21 5.03 -7.82
N THR A 382 12.49 5.34 -7.94
CA THR A 382 13.41 5.33 -6.79
C THR A 382 13.05 6.42 -5.78
N LEU A 383 12.60 7.60 -6.24
CA LEU A 383 12.05 8.63 -5.35
C LEU A 383 10.78 8.14 -4.64
N ALA A 384 9.85 7.51 -5.36
CA ALA A 384 8.66 6.92 -4.75
C ALA A 384 9.01 5.87 -3.69
N GLN A 385 10.05 5.05 -3.93
CA GLN A 385 10.58 4.09 -2.94
C GLN A 385 11.20 4.78 -1.72
N LEU A 386 11.86 5.93 -1.86
CA LEU A 386 12.35 6.71 -0.73
C LEU A 386 11.21 7.23 0.16
N TRP A 387 10.11 7.63 -0.46
CA TRP A 387 8.95 8.17 0.22
C TRP A 387 7.93 7.12 0.68
N GLN A 388 8.11 5.84 0.28
CA GLN A 388 7.16 4.75 0.55
C GLN A 388 6.83 4.51 2.02
N TYR A 389 7.67 4.97 2.94
CA TYR A 389 7.48 4.77 4.38
C TYR A 389 6.77 5.94 5.07
N THR A 390 6.53 7.05 4.38
CA THR A 390 6.09 8.31 5.01
C THR A 390 4.96 9.03 4.27
N MET A 391 4.83 8.81 2.97
CA MET A 391 3.79 9.43 2.16
C MET A 391 2.73 8.40 1.73
N PRO A 392 1.43 8.75 1.90
CA PRO A 392 0.34 7.98 1.33
C PRO A 392 0.25 8.17 -0.19
#